data_a686a88ec1f30881fb8edc96b325c183
#
_entry.id   a686a88ec1f30881fb8edc96b325c183
#
_cell.length_a   1.000
_cell.length_b   1.000
_cell.length_c   1.000
_cell.angle_alpha   90.00
_cell.angle_beta   90.00
_cell.angle_gamma   90.00
#
_symmetry.space_group_name_H-M   'P 1'
#
loop_
_entity.id
_entity.type
_entity.pdbx_description
1 polymer ?
#
loop_
_entity_poly.entity_id
_entity_poly.type
_entity_poly.pdbx_seq_one_letter_code
_entity_poly.pdbx_strand_id
1 'polypeptide(L)'
;MLITAVHWFLIAIWHVAELNSIAIIAFAGLAYLTYRYRHLLEKAYQWLMKHKLLIMLAVFIFQLIMLFSAELLIRRDAAVVFTGAFKTLKESSISSYLTRNPNNVSLFLYERFFFNVFGESGLWVMQALNIVYTNVTALILYKGCQKYFSQKAADAVFS
;
A
#
# COMPACT_ATOMS: atom_id res chain seq x y z
N MET A 1 7.56 10.73 -8.43
CA MET A 1 6.59 9.89 -9.17
C MET A 1 7.11 9.44 -10.52
N LEU A 2 7.48 10.31 -11.49
CA LEU A 2 7.97 9.86 -12.80
C LEU A 2 9.18 8.89 -12.70
N ILE A 3 10.16 9.21 -11.85
CA ILE A 3 11.34 8.36 -11.61
C ILE A 3 10.96 7.02 -10.99
N THR A 4 10.02 7.02 -10.05
CA THR A 4 9.53 5.79 -9.42
C THR A 4 8.72 4.95 -10.40
N ALA A 5 7.87 5.58 -11.20
CA ALA A 5 7.11 4.89 -12.25
C ALA A 5 8.02 4.31 -13.33
N VAL A 6 9.05 5.05 -13.77
CA VAL A 6 10.05 4.55 -14.71
C VAL A 6 10.85 3.40 -14.10
N HIS A 7 11.23 3.47 -12.83
CA HIS A 7 11.93 2.40 -12.12
C HIS A 7 11.09 1.11 -12.05
N TRP A 8 9.82 1.22 -11.63
CA TRP A 8 8.90 0.08 -11.61
C TRP A 8 8.62 -0.47 -13.01
N PHE A 9 8.51 0.40 -14.01
CA PHE A 9 8.36 -0.01 -15.40
C PHE A 9 9.58 -0.77 -15.91
N LEU A 10 10.80 -0.32 -15.59
CA LEU A 10 12.03 -1.02 -15.96
C LEU A 10 12.16 -2.38 -15.24
N ILE A 11 11.79 -2.47 -13.96
CA ILE A 11 11.75 -3.73 -13.22
C ILE A 11 10.70 -4.68 -13.83
N ALA A 12 9.52 -4.17 -14.17
CA ALA A 12 8.48 -4.94 -14.82
C ALA A 12 8.93 -5.46 -16.19
N ILE A 13 9.58 -4.62 -17.01
CA ILE A 13 10.17 -5.04 -18.29
C ILE A 13 11.25 -6.10 -18.10
N TRP A 14 12.13 -5.93 -17.11
CA TRP A 14 13.18 -6.91 -16.81
C TRP A 14 12.59 -8.29 -16.46
N HIS A 15 11.62 -8.32 -15.55
CA HIS A 15 10.93 -9.56 -15.18
C HIS A 15 10.08 -10.15 -16.32
N VAL A 16 9.53 -9.30 -17.18
CA VAL A 16 8.75 -9.71 -18.36
C VAL A 16 9.63 -10.24 -19.48
N ALA A 17 10.84 -9.71 -19.66
CA ALA A 17 11.81 -10.23 -20.64
C ALA A 17 12.23 -11.69 -20.30
N GLU A 18 12.21 -12.06 -19.02
CA GLU A 18 12.41 -13.43 -18.58
C GLU A 18 11.14 -14.29 -18.74
N LEU A 19 9.94 -13.71 -18.80
CA LEU A 19 8.66 -14.41 -18.66
C LEU A 19 7.89 -14.72 -19.93
N ASN A 20 8.17 -14.13 -21.10
CA ASN A 20 7.53 -14.52 -22.38
C ASN A 20 7.27 -13.35 -23.35
N SER A 21 7.43 -13.64 -24.63
CA SER A 21 6.98 -12.83 -25.79
C SER A 21 5.50 -12.38 -25.66
N ILE A 22 4.65 -13.17 -25.03
CA ILE A 22 3.24 -12.86 -24.76
C ILE A 22 3.07 -11.62 -23.90
N ALA A 23 3.89 -11.44 -22.86
CA ALA A 23 3.79 -10.27 -21.99
C ALA A 23 4.24 -8.99 -22.72
N ILE A 24 5.24 -9.07 -23.58
CA ILE A 24 5.68 -7.93 -24.43
C ILE A 24 4.55 -7.52 -25.37
N ILE A 25 3.89 -8.49 -26.02
CA ILE A 25 2.75 -8.24 -26.88
C ILE A 25 1.59 -7.64 -26.10
N ALA A 26 1.30 -8.15 -24.88
CA ALA A 26 0.27 -7.61 -24.00
C ALA A 26 0.55 -6.16 -23.58
N PHE A 27 1.80 -5.83 -23.23
CA PHE A 27 2.20 -4.45 -22.90
C PHE A 27 2.13 -3.51 -24.12
N ALA A 28 2.59 -3.98 -25.29
CA ALA A 28 2.48 -3.21 -26.52
C ALA A 28 1.00 -2.97 -26.89
N GLY A 29 0.16 -3.99 -26.75
CA GLY A 29 -1.29 -3.90 -26.92
C GLY A 29 -1.93 -2.91 -25.94
N LEU A 30 -1.57 -2.96 -24.66
CA LEU A 30 -2.06 -2.03 -23.65
C LEU A 30 -1.61 -0.59 -23.93
N ALA A 31 -0.36 -0.38 -24.32
CA ALA A 31 0.17 0.93 -24.71
C ALA A 31 -0.57 1.48 -25.94
N TYR A 32 -0.82 0.64 -26.94
CA TYR A 32 -1.61 1.01 -28.12
C TYR A 32 -3.06 1.38 -27.75
N LEU A 33 -3.72 0.58 -26.91
CA LEU A 33 -5.08 0.86 -26.45
C LEU A 33 -5.14 2.16 -25.66
N THR A 34 -4.18 2.40 -24.78
CA THR A 34 -4.03 3.66 -24.00
C THR A 34 -3.90 4.85 -24.95
N TYR A 35 -3.03 4.75 -25.95
CA TYR A 35 -2.87 5.80 -26.97
C TYR A 35 -4.15 6.00 -27.81
N ARG A 36 -4.76 4.90 -28.25
CA ARG A 36 -5.96 4.92 -29.10
C ARG A 36 -7.17 5.53 -28.40
N TYR A 37 -7.31 5.24 -27.10
CA TYR A 37 -8.44 5.68 -26.27
C TYR A 37 -8.08 6.83 -25.32
N ARG A 38 -6.97 7.54 -25.56
CA ARG A 38 -6.50 8.63 -24.69
C ARG A 38 -7.58 9.65 -24.34
N HIS A 39 -8.46 10.01 -25.27
CA HIS A 39 -9.54 10.96 -25.02
C HIS A 39 -10.61 10.44 -24.05
N LEU A 40 -10.88 9.13 -24.09
CA LEU A 40 -11.77 8.50 -23.11
C LEU A 40 -11.12 8.46 -21.75
N LEU A 41 -9.83 8.14 -21.70
CA LEU A 41 -9.05 8.13 -20.46
C LEU A 41 -8.95 9.53 -19.86
N GLU A 42 -8.73 10.56 -20.66
CA GLU A 42 -8.73 11.96 -20.21
C GLU A 42 -10.10 12.37 -19.63
N LYS A 43 -11.21 12.02 -20.29
CA LYS A 43 -12.56 12.27 -19.78
C LYS A 43 -12.83 11.52 -18.48
N ALA A 44 -12.45 10.24 -18.42
CA ALA A 44 -12.57 9.42 -17.22
C ALA A 44 -11.74 10.02 -16.08
N TYR A 45 -10.48 10.42 -16.34
CA TYR A 45 -9.63 11.08 -15.38
C TYR A 45 -10.24 12.38 -14.84
N GLN A 46 -10.74 13.25 -15.73
CA GLN A 46 -11.41 14.50 -15.32
C GLN A 46 -12.66 14.23 -14.47
N TRP A 47 -13.43 13.21 -14.83
CA TRP A 47 -14.59 12.78 -14.04
C TRP A 47 -14.17 12.28 -12.66
N LEU A 48 -13.13 11.43 -12.59
CA LEU A 48 -12.55 10.94 -11.35
C LEU A 48 -12.07 12.10 -10.46
N MET A 49 -11.35 13.06 -11.03
CA MET A 49 -10.87 14.22 -10.28
C MET A 49 -11.99 15.13 -9.78
N LYS A 50 -13.07 15.26 -10.54
CA LYS A 50 -14.27 15.99 -10.09
C LYS A 50 -14.92 15.31 -8.88
N HIS A 51 -14.89 13.98 -8.80
CA HIS A 51 -15.57 13.20 -7.77
C HIS A 51 -14.56 12.55 -6.77
N LYS A 52 -13.36 13.10 -6.66
CA LYS A 52 -12.26 12.52 -5.86
C LYS A 52 -12.62 12.16 -4.41
N LEU A 53 -13.42 12.98 -3.74
CA LEU A 53 -13.85 12.69 -2.37
C LEU A 53 -14.79 11.46 -2.30
N LEU A 54 -15.67 11.31 -3.28
CA LEU A 54 -16.54 10.14 -3.38
C LEU A 54 -15.72 8.88 -3.66
N ILE A 55 -14.71 8.98 -4.50
CA ILE A 55 -13.82 7.88 -4.83
C ILE A 55 -12.97 7.49 -3.60
N MET A 56 -12.44 8.48 -2.88
CA MET A 56 -11.74 8.19 -1.62
C MET A 56 -12.62 7.45 -0.63
N LEU A 57 -13.88 7.91 -0.48
CA LEU A 57 -14.84 7.23 0.39
C LEU A 57 -15.11 5.80 -0.07
N ALA A 58 -15.28 5.60 -1.38
CA ALA A 58 -15.47 4.26 -1.96
C ALA A 58 -14.24 3.35 -1.72
N VAL A 59 -13.04 3.87 -1.92
CA VAL A 59 -11.78 3.14 -1.62
C VAL A 59 -11.67 2.83 -0.14
N PHE A 60 -11.99 3.77 0.74
CA PHE A 60 -11.99 3.55 2.19
C PHE A 60 -12.98 2.44 2.60
N ILE A 61 -14.21 2.50 2.08
CA ILE A 61 -15.22 1.45 2.32
C ILE A 61 -14.75 0.09 1.78
N PHE A 62 -14.17 0.07 0.58
CA PHE A 62 -13.60 -1.14 -0.01
C PHE A 62 -12.47 -1.73 0.87
N GLN A 63 -11.57 -0.89 1.37
CA GLN A 63 -10.51 -1.32 2.30
C GLN A 63 -11.09 -1.91 3.60
N LEU A 64 -12.18 -1.33 4.14
CA LEU A 64 -12.86 -1.90 5.29
C LEU A 64 -13.51 -3.25 4.97
N ILE A 65 -14.16 -3.39 3.81
CA ILE A 65 -14.73 -4.67 3.38
C ILE A 65 -13.62 -5.72 3.26
N MET A 66 -12.49 -5.38 2.64
CA MET A 66 -11.34 -6.28 2.51
C MET A 66 -10.75 -6.67 3.87
N LEU A 67 -10.74 -5.74 4.84
CA LEU A 67 -10.30 -6.03 6.20
C LEU A 67 -11.09 -7.18 6.85
N PHE A 68 -12.40 -7.23 6.62
CA PHE A 68 -13.28 -8.27 7.17
C PHE A 68 -13.38 -9.54 6.32
N SER A 69 -13.00 -9.47 5.05
CA SER A 69 -13.16 -10.56 4.08
C SER A 69 -11.87 -11.32 3.77
N ALA A 70 -10.71 -10.68 3.98
CA ALA A 70 -9.42 -11.27 3.63
C ALA A 70 -8.72 -11.89 4.85
N GLU A 71 -8.30 -13.14 4.72
CA GLU A 71 -7.40 -13.74 5.70
C GLU A 71 -5.99 -13.15 5.56
N LEU A 72 -5.46 -12.63 6.67
CA LEU A 72 -4.13 -12.09 6.71
C LEU A 72 -3.10 -13.21 6.87
N LEU A 73 -2.38 -13.52 5.79
CA LEU A 73 -1.25 -14.45 5.82
C LEU A 73 0.04 -13.70 6.20
N ILE A 74 0.37 -13.71 7.49
CA ILE A 74 1.63 -13.15 7.99
C ILE A 74 2.76 -14.14 7.73
N ARG A 75 3.80 -13.72 7.00
CA ARG A 75 4.89 -14.61 6.58
C ARG A 75 6.27 -14.01 6.88
N ARG A 76 7.29 -14.86 6.93
CA ARG A 76 8.71 -14.49 7.09
C ARG A 76 8.97 -13.64 8.34
N ASP A 77 9.72 -12.58 8.22
CA ASP A 77 10.14 -11.71 9.33
C ASP A 77 8.94 -11.08 10.05
N ALA A 78 7.89 -10.70 9.32
CA ALA A 78 6.67 -10.20 9.93
C ALA A 78 6.00 -11.25 10.82
N ALA A 79 6.05 -12.54 10.46
CA ALA A 79 5.51 -13.60 11.29
C ALA A 79 6.31 -13.79 12.59
N VAL A 80 7.63 -13.61 12.56
CA VAL A 80 8.48 -13.71 13.77
C VAL A 80 8.17 -12.55 14.72
N VAL A 81 8.06 -11.33 14.20
CA VAL A 81 7.72 -10.15 15.01
C VAL A 81 6.32 -10.31 15.62
N PHE A 82 5.33 -10.67 14.81
CA PHE A 82 3.96 -10.89 15.23
C PHE A 82 3.84 -11.95 16.33
N THR A 83 4.38 -13.16 16.10
CA THR A 83 4.30 -14.25 17.07
C THR A 83 5.06 -13.93 18.36
N GLY A 84 6.18 -13.19 18.27
CA GLY A 84 6.90 -12.68 19.44
C GLY A 84 6.11 -11.63 20.20
N ALA A 85 5.47 -10.69 19.50
CA ALA A 85 4.63 -9.65 20.09
C ALA A 85 3.40 -10.23 20.78
N PHE A 86 2.79 -11.26 20.19
CA PHE A 86 1.64 -11.99 20.76
C PHE A 86 2.02 -13.00 21.86
N LYS A 87 3.30 -13.06 22.24
CA LYS A 87 3.84 -13.94 23.29
C LYS A 87 3.69 -15.44 23.02
N THR A 88 3.59 -15.86 21.77
CA THR A 88 3.56 -17.27 21.37
C THR A 88 4.96 -17.87 21.18
N LEU A 89 6.00 -17.03 21.07
CA LEU A 89 7.39 -17.42 21.03
C LEU A 89 8.07 -17.27 22.39
N LYS A 90 9.08 -18.14 22.64
CA LYS A 90 9.94 -18.00 23.82
C LYS A 90 10.70 -16.66 23.78
N GLU A 91 10.83 -15.98 24.92
CA GLU A 91 11.51 -14.68 25.02
C GLU A 91 12.96 -14.71 24.49
N SER A 92 13.68 -15.81 24.73
CA SER A 92 15.04 -15.99 24.22
C SER A 92 15.12 -15.99 22.69
N SER A 93 14.11 -16.56 22.02
CA SER A 93 14.05 -16.61 20.55
C SER A 93 13.81 -15.24 19.94
N ILE A 94 12.86 -14.47 20.51
CA ILE A 94 12.57 -13.12 20.01
C ILE A 94 13.71 -12.15 20.33
N SER A 95 14.34 -12.25 21.49
CA SER A 95 15.51 -11.44 21.84
C SER A 95 16.67 -11.67 20.87
N SER A 96 17.00 -12.93 20.56
CA SER A 96 18.02 -13.28 19.58
C SER A 96 17.69 -12.76 18.18
N TYR A 97 16.42 -12.82 17.78
CA TYR A 97 15.96 -12.27 16.49
C TYR A 97 16.11 -10.75 16.44
N LEU A 98 15.65 -10.02 17.46
CA LEU A 98 15.71 -8.56 17.51
C LEU A 98 17.15 -8.03 17.59
N THR A 99 18.06 -8.78 18.25
CA THR A 99 19.48 -8.44 18.27
C THR A 99 20.10 -8.49 16.86
N ARG A 100 19.66 -9.43 16.02
CA ARG A 100 20.12 -9.54 14.62
C ARG A 100 19.41 -8.58 13.67
N ASN A 101 18.20 -8.15 14.02
CA ASN A 101 17.33 -7.32 13.21
C ASN A 101 16.81 -6.11 14.00
N PRO A 102 17.70 -5.17 14.38
CA PRO A 102 17.34 -4.06 15.27
C PRO A 102 16.31 -3.09 14.65
N ASN A 103 16.20 -3.06 13.31
CA ASN A 103 15.18 -2.30 12.60
C ASN A 103 13.75 -2.75 12.91
N ASN A 104 13.56 -3.99 13.37
CA ASN A 104 12.24 -4.54 13.69
C ASN A 104 11.80 -4.29 15.14
N VAL A 105 12.67 -3.70 15.98
CA VAL A 105 12.34 -3.41 17.38
C VAL A 105 11.15 -2.47 17.52
N SER A 106 11.09 -1.41 16.71
CA SER A 106 9.98 -0.46 16.76
C SER A 106 8.65 -1.11 16.36
N LEU A 107 8.66 -1.97 15.33
CA LEU A 107 7.48 -2.72 14.91
C LEU A 107 7.04 -3.70 16.01
N PHE A 108 7.99 -4.44 16.60
CA PHE A 108 7.72 -5.36 17.70
C PHE A 108 7.08 -4.66 18.90
N LEU A 109 7.60 -3.49 19.31
CA LEU A 109 7.05 -2.72 20.44
C LEU A 109 5.65 -2.19 20.11
N TYR A 110 5.44 -1.73 18.89
CA TYR A 110 4.13 -1.29 18.40
C TYR A 110 3.11 -2.43 18.46
N GLU A 111 3.39 -3.58 17.87
CA GLU A 111 2.50 -4.74 17.88
C GLU A 111 2.26 -5.24 19.30
N ARG A 112 3.30 -5.33 20.13
CA ARG A 112 3.18 -5.76 21.53
C ARG A 112 2.30 -4.82 22.36
N PHE A 113 2.35 -3.51 22.12
CA PHE A 113 1.46 -2.55 22.75
C PHE A 113 -0.01 -2.87 22.42
N PHE A 114 -0.34 -3.08 21.15
CA PHE A 114 -1.72 -3.38 20.75
C PHE A 114 -2.21 -4.72 21.29
N PHE A 115 -1.38 -5.75 21.30
CA PHE A 115 -1.76 -7.03 21.90
C PHE A 115 -1.91 -6.96 23.40
N ASN A 116 -1.14 -6.15 24.08
CA ASN A 116 -1.31 -5.96 25.54
C ASN A 116 -2.60 -5.22 25.88
N VAL A 117 -3.04 -4.27 25.04
CA VAL A 117 -4.25 -3.45 25.27
C VAL A 117 -5.50 -4.15 24.79
N PHE A 118 -5.48 -4.78 23.63
CA PHE A 118 -6.64 -5.31 22.92
C PHE A 118 -6.68 -6.84 22.83
N GLY A 119 -5.67 -7.54 23.35
CA GLY A 119 -5.58 -9.00 23.27
C GLY A 119 -5.56 -9.48 21.81
N GLU A 120 -6.32 -10.53 21.51
CA GLU A 120 -6.43 -11.11 20.16
C GLU A 120 -6.98 -10.11 19.12
N SER A 121 -7.79 -9.15 19.54
CA SER A 121 -8.31 -8.10 18.66
C SER A 121 -7.26 -7.07 18.24
N GLY A 122 -6.07 -7.08 18.85
CA GLY A 122 -5.00 -6.14 18.56
C GLY A 122 -4.62 -6.08 17.08
N LEU A 123 -4.61 -7.22 16.39
CA LEU A 123 -4.35 -7.29 14.97
C LEU A 123 -5.37 -6.50 14.14
N TRP A 124 -6.65 -6.67 14.43
CA TRP A 124 -7.74 -5.96 13.75
C TRP A 124 -7.66 -4.45 13.97
N VAL A 125 -7.34 -4.04 15.19
CA VAL A 125 -7.15 -2.62 15.53
C VAL A 125 -5.98 -2.02 14.77
N MET A 126 -4.84 -2.71 14.69
CA MET A 126 -3.68 -2.26 13.92
C MET A 126 -3.99 -2.13 12.44
N GLN A 127 -4.70 -3.09 11.86
CA GLN A 127 -5.11 -3.05 10.46
C GLN A 127 -6.08 -1.89 10.18
N ALA A 128 -7.08 -1.69 11.05
CA ALA A 128 -8.00 -0.57 10.93
C ALA A 128 -7.26 0.78 11.01
N LEU A 129 -6.34 0.92 11.96
CA LEU A 129 -5.49 2.11 12.06
C LEU A 129 -4.62 2.32 10.82
N ASN A 130 -4.07 1.25 10.26
CA ASN A 130 -3.26 1.37 9.03
C ASN A 130 -4.10 1.90 7.85
N ILE A 131 -5.36 1.46 7.72
CA ILE A 131 -6.30 2.02 6.74
C ILE A 131 -6.50 3.52 6.99
N VAL A 132 -6.76 3.92 8.25
CA VAL A 132 -6.93 5.34 8.61
C VAL A 132 -5.67 6.14 8.29
N TYR A 133 -4.49 5.67 8.71
CA TYR A 133 -3.23 6.36 8.46
C TYR A 133 -2.94 6.53 6.96
N THR A 134 -3.19 5.50 6.16
CA THR A 134 -2.99 5.55 4.71
C THR A 134 -3.87 6.63 4.08
N ASN A 135 -5.16 6.67 4.43
CA ASN A 135 -6.09 7.64 3.88
C ASN A 135 -5.80 9.07 4.36
N VAL A 136 -5.47 9.25 5.65
CA VAL A 136 -5.07 10.55 6.21
C VAL A 136 -3.78 11.05 5.56
N THR A 137 -2.79 10.18 5.36
CA THR A 137 -1.54 10.52 4.68
C THR A 137 -1.80 10.98 3.25
N ALA A 138 -2.65 10.27 2.51
CA ALA A 138 -3.03 10.67 1.15
C ALA A 138 -3.68 12.07 1.12
N LEU A 139 -4.56 12.37 2.09
CA LEU A 139 -5.18 13.69 2.22
C LEU A 139 -4.17 14.79 2.56
N ILE A 140 -3.25 14.53 3.48
CA ILE A 140 -2.20 15.48 3.88
C ILE A 140 -1.29 15.79 2.68
N LEU A 141 -0.86 14.74 1.96
CA LEU A 141 -0.04 14.88 0.76
C LEU A 141 -0.78 15.66 -0.33
N TYR A 142 -2.05 15.36 -0.56
CA TYR A 142 -2.87 16.09 -1.51
C TYR A 142 -2.93 17.59 -1.17
N LYS A 143 -3.29 17.93 0.08
CA LYS A 143 -3.36 19.33 0.54
C LYS A 143 -2.00 20.01 0.52
N GLY A 144 -0.93 19.29 0.87
CA GLY A 144 0.43 19.79 0.80
C GLY A 144 0.82 20.12 -0.65
N CYS A 145 0.54 19.23 -1.58
CA CYS A 145 0.81 19.46 -3.00
C CYS A 145 0.00 20.63 -3.56
N GLN A 146 -1.27 20.80 -3.16
CA GLN A 146 -2.07 21.98 -3.52
C GLN A 146 -1.45 23.27 -3.04
N LYS A 147 -0.96 23.29 -1.78
CA LYS A 147 -0.44 24.50 -1.14
C LYS A 147 0.92 24.93 -1.68
N TYR A 148 1.82 23.97 -1.90
CA TYR A 148 3.23 24.27 -2.16
C TYR A 148 3.64 24.11 -3.62
N PHE A 149 2.85 23.43 -4.45
CA PHE A 149 3.17 23.21 -5.86
C PHE A 149 2.06 23.70 -6.78
N SER A 150 1.12 22.85 -7.15
CA SER A 150 0.00 23.19 -8.03
C SER A 150 -1.14 22.20 -7.90
N GLN A 151 -2.31 22.59 -8.39
CA GLN A 151 -3.45 21.69 -8.47
C GLN A 151 -3.13 20.41 -9.30
N LYS A 152 -2.38 20.57 -10.42
CA LYS A 152 -1.97 19.42 -11.25
C LYS A 152 -1.06 18.44 -10.49
N ALA A 153 -0.14 18.96 -9.66
CA ALA A 153 0.71 18.11 -8.82
C ALA A 153 -0.10 17.39 -7.74
N ALA A 154 -1.08 18.05 -7.15
CA ALA A 154 -1.97 17.44 -6.17
C ALA A 154 -2.83 16.34 -6.80
N ASP A 155 -3.38 16.58 -7.98
CA ASP A 155 -4.18 15.59 -8.70
C ASP A 155 -3.33 14.36 -9.10
N ALA A 156 -2.04 14.56 -9.40
CA ALA A 156 -1.11 13.47 -9.69
C ALA A 156 -0.73 12.61 -8.46
N VAL A 157 -0.88 13.13 -7.24
CA VAL A 157 -0.71 12.35 -6.00
C VAL A 157 -1.90 11.43 -5.78
N PHE A 158 -3.07 11.83 -6.29
CA PHE A 158 -4.32 11.09 -6.14
C PHE A 158 -4.55 10.03 -7.23
N SER A 159 -3.87 10.15 -8.38
CA SER A 159 -3.91 9.18 -9.48
C SER A 159 -2.83 8.09 -9.35
#